data_e7923e7e3c1c2e093f589faeb07651a1
#
_entry.id   e7923e7e3c1c2e093f589faeb07651a1
#
_cell.length_a   1.000
_cell.length_b   1.000
_cell.length_c   1.000
_cell.angle_alpha   90.00
_cell.angle_beta   90.00
_cell.angle_gamma   90.00
#
_symmetry.space_group_name_H-M   'P 1'
#
loop_
_entity.id
_entity.type
_entity.pdbx_description
1 polymer ?
#
loop_
_entity_poly.entity_id
_entity_poly.type
_entity_poly.pdbx_seq_one_letter_code
_entity_poly.pdbx_strand_id
1 'polypeptide(L)'
;MIEFEMPKPIGQQRYLLQTVAEEMMRPHSRYFDEHEHQIPWDYINFMHQAMRSVGAGSLAPREKKNGGEEGEAKKKDRPPIGYQSLAFMLETLSWGDVGMYLVTPGGGLGAAAVEATGTAEQKEKFLARFRTDKPTFGAMAMTEPQAGSDTSAIRTTAVLDKATNEWVLNGEKIFVTAGHKSLCESGG
;
A
#
# COMPACT_ATOMS: atom_id res chain seq x y z
N MET A 1 12.33 3.51 32.61
CA MET A 1 13.37 2.57 32.15
C MET A 1 13.16 2.41 30.64
N ILE A 2 14.16 2.68 29.83
CA ILE A 2 14.07 2.48 28.37
C ILE A 2 14.27 0.98 28.13
N GLU A 3 13.26 0.33 27.56
CA GLU A 3 13.29 -1.09 27.24
C GLU A 3 13.80 -1.23 25.79
N PHE A 4 14.95 -1.89 25.63
CA PHE A 4 15.57 -2.10 24.31
C PHE A 4 15.20 -3.46 23.70
N GLU A 5 14.38 -4.25 24.37
CA GLU A 5 13.95 -5.54 23.85
C GLU A 5 12.83 -5.38 22.82
N MET A 6 13.04 -5.99 21.66
CA MET A 6 12.02 -6.03 20.61
C MET A 6 10.82 -6.87 21.07
N PRO A 7 9.58 -6.36 20.98
CA PRO A 7 8.39 -7.15 21.27
C PRO A 7 8.35 -8.45 20.45
N LYS A 8 8.08 -9.58 21.10
CA LYS A 8 8.06 -10.91 20.45
C LYS A 8 7.31 -10.97 19.13
N PRO A 9 6.08 -10.37 18.99
CA PRO A 9 5.36 -10.39 17.73
C PRO A 9 6.12 -9.68 16.59
N ILE A 10 6.81 -8.57 16.90
CA ILE A 10 7.63 -7.83 15.93
C ILE A 10 8.84 -8.66 15.53
N GLY A 11 9.50 -9.33 16.50
CA GLY A 11 10.65 -10.20 16.22
C GLY A 11 10.30 -11.35 15.29
N GLN A 12 9.14 -11.99 15.49
CA GLN A 12 8.66 -13.06 14.61
C GLN A 12 8.34 -12.55 13.20
N GLN A 13 7.65 -11.42 13.09
CA GLN A 13 7.34 -10.79 11.80
C GLN A 13 8.63 -10.40 11.07
N ARG A 14 9.59 -9.78 11.76
CA ARG A 14 10.88 -9.41 11.19
C ARG A 14 11.64 -10.60 10.65
N TYR A 15 11.68 -11.72 11.38
CA TYR A 15 12.35 -12.94 10.94
C TYR A 15 11.78 -13.45 9.61
N LEU A 16 10.45 -13.52 9.48
CA LEU A 16 9.81 -13.94 8.23
C LEU A 16 10.12 -12.99 7.07
N LEU A 17 10.03 -11.68 7.31
CA LEU A 17 10.32 -10.68 6.30
C LEU A 17 11.80 -10.67 5.90
N GLN A 18 12.70 -10.95 6.83
CA GLN A 18 14.12 -11.07 6.55
C GLN A 18 14.41 -12.27 5.64
N THR A 19 13.75 -13.40 5.86
CA THR A 19 13.85 -14.55 4.94
C THR A 19 13.41 -14.17 3.53
N VAL A 20 12.31 -13.43 3.37
CA VAL A 20 11.87 -12.93 2.06
C VAL A 20 12.92 -12.00 1.44
N ALA A 21 13.48 -11.10 2.23
CA ALA A 21 14.50 -10.17 1.77
C ALA A 21 15.78 -10.88 1.32
N GLU A 22 16.23 -11.88 2.08
CA GLU A 22 17.45 -12.65 1.80
C GLU A 22 17.29 -13.61 0.62
N GLU A 23 16.18 -14.33 0.53
CA GLU A 23 16.01 -15.43 -0.43
C GLU A 23 15.35 -14.97 -1.73
N MET A 24 14.46 -13.98 -1.70
CA MET A 24 13.69 -13.56 -2.88
C MET A 24 14.08 -12.18 -3.43
N MET A 25 14.60 -11.29 -2.59
CA MET A 25 14.88 -9.92 -3.05
C MET A 25 16.37 -9.71 -3.34
N ARG A 26 17.24 -9.87 -2.36
CA ARG A 26 18.70 -9.63 -2.51
C ARG A 26 19.34 -10.37 -3.66
N PRO A 27 19.09 -11.66 -3.92
CA PRO A 27 19.70 -12.39 -5.03
C PRO A 27 19.31 -11.84 -6.39
N HIS A 28 18.15 -11.20 -6.50
CA HIS A 28 17.58 -10.69 -7.75
C HIS A 28 17.69 -9.17 -7.89
N SER A 29 18.07 -8.44 -6.85
CA SER A 29 18.14 -6.97 -6.82
C SER A 29 18.97 -6.42 -7.98
N ARG A 30 20.18 -6.95 -8.20
CA ARG A 30 21.06 -6.53 -9.29
C ARG A 30 20.45 -6.77 -10.67
N TYR A 31 19.80 -7.91 -10.85
CA TYR A 31 19.16 -8.25 -12.12
C TYR A 31 18.07 -7.24 -12.48
N PHE A 32 17.19 -6.89 -11.55
CA PHE A 32 16.10 -5.94 -11.80
C PHE A 32 16.59 -4.49 -11.92
N ASP A 33 17.71 -4.14 -11.29
CA ASP A 33 18.37 -2.85 -11.48
C ASP A 33 18.94 -2.69 -12.91
N GLU A 34 19.52 -3.74 -13.45
CA GLU A 34 20.06 -3.75 -14.82
C GLU A 34 18.97 -3.96 -15.90
N HIS A 35 17.81 -4.47 -15.53
CA HIS A 35 16.67 -4.76 -16.41
C HIS A 35 15.40 -4.06 -15.92
N GLU A 36 15.45 -2.75 -15.84
CA GLU A 36 14.43 -1.88 -15.23
C GLU A 36 12.99 -2.06 -15.77
N HIS A 37 12.81 -2.61 -16.98
CA HIS A 37 11.50 -2.93 -17.55
C HIS A 37 10.99 -4.34 -17.19
N GLN A 38 11.80 -5.15 -16.54
CA GLN A 38 11.38 -6.45 -16.05
C GLN A 38 10.63 -6.33 -14.73
N ILE A 39 9.64 -7.18 -14.56
CA ILE A 39 8.74 -7.14 -13.41
C ILE A 39 9.00 -8.37 -12.55
N PRO A 40 9.24 -8.23 -11.23
CA PRO A 40 9.52 -9.35 -10.33
C PRO A 40 8.24 -10.12 -9.98
N TRP A 41 7.63 -10.82 -10.95
CA TRP A 41 6.36 -11.51 -10.77
C TRP A 41 6.40 -12.58 -9.69
N ASP A 42 7.52 -13.30 -9.52
CA ASP A 42 7.66 -14.33 -8.48
C ASP A 42 7.53 -13.72 -7.09
N TYR A 43 8.22 -12.60 -6.85
CA TYR A 43 8.09 -11.82 -5.62
C TYR A 43 6.66 -11.27 -5.43
N ILE A 44 6.09 -10.68 -6.46
CA ILE A 44 4.74 -10.10 -6.42
C ILE A 44 3.69 -11.16 -6.07
N ASN A 45 3.71 -12.31 -6.74
CA ASN A 45 2.78 -13.40 -6.49
C ASN A 45 2.95 -14.01 -5.11
N PHE A 46 4.19 -14.20 -4.67
CA PHE A 46 4.49 -14.67 -3.32
C PHE A 46 3.95 -13.72 -2.26
N MET A 47 4.26 -12.42 -2.37
CA MET A 47 3.79 -11.41 -1.42
C MET A 47 2.27 -11.30 -1.39
N HIS A 48 1.61 -11.38 -2.54
CA HIS A 48 0.16 -11.39 -2.63
C HIS A 48 -0.46 -12.55 -1.83
N GLN A 49 0.05 -13.76 -2.03
CA GLN A 49 -0.42 -14.95 -1.31
C GLN A 49 -0.12 -14.87 0.19
N ALA A 50 1.08 -14.43 0.56
CA ALA A 50 1.48 -14.27 1.94
C ALA A 50 0.61 -13.25 2.68
N MET A 51 0.34 -12.10 2.08
CA MET A 51 -0.51 -11.06 2.67
C MET A 51 -1.97 -11.55 2.84
N ARG A 52 -2.50 -12.32 1.90
CA ARG A 52 -3.82 -12.93 2.01
C ARG A 52 -3.90 -13.95 3.14
N SER A 53 -2.90 -14.81 3.28
CA SER A 53 -2.88 -15.85 4.32
C SER A 53 -2.89 -15.28 5.74
N VAL A 54 -2.30 -14.11 5.96
CA VAL A 54 -2.30 -13.43 7.26
C VAL A 54 -3.45 -12.42 7.42
N GLY A 55 -4.36 -12.34 6.45
CA GLY A 55 -5.48 -11.38 6.45
C GLY A 55 -5.04 -9.92 6.26
N ALA A 56 -3.79 -9.68 5.90
CA ALA A 56 -3.24 -8.34 5.70
C ALA A 56 -3.63 -7.72 4.34
N GLY A 57 -4.11 -8.53 3.41
CA GLY A 57 -4.57 -8.06 2.09
C GLY A 57 -5.88 -7.30 2.11
N SER A 58 -6.57 -7.26 3.24
CA SER A 58 -7.81 -6.51 3.41
C SER A 58 -7.51 -5.18 4.11
N LEU A 59 -7.33 -4.11 3.35
CA LEU A 59 -7.50 -2.74 3.83
C LEU A 59 -8.99 -2.39 4.03
N ALA A 60 -9.87 -3.41 4.01
CA ALA A 60 -11.24 -3.22 4.42
C ALA A 60 -11.27 -2.76 5.88
N PRO A 61 -12.11 -1.79 6.21
CA PRO A 61 -12.41 -1.50 7.59
C PRO A 61 -12.75 -2.83 8.25
N ARG A 62 -12.02 -3.21 9.31
CA ARG A 62 -12.46 -4.31 10.15
C ARG A 62 -13.86 -3.96 10.56
N GLU A 63 -14.84 -4.78 10.16
CA GLU A 63 -16.19 -4.64 10.66
C GLU A 63 -16.07 -4.47 12.17
N LYS A 64 -16.45 -3.30 12.67
CA LYS A 64 -16.66 -3.15 14.10
C LYS A 64 -17.70 -4.22 14.41
N LYS A 65 -17.32 -5.27 15.12
CA LYS A 65 -18.28 -6.22 15.66
C LYS A 65 -19.29 -5.40 16.44
N ASN A 66 -20.44 -5.14 15.83
CA ASN A 66 -21.59 -4.55 16.48
C ASN A 66 -22.04 -5.61 17.52
N GLY A 67 -21.89 -5.28 18.77
CA GLY A 67 -22.43 -6.12 19.85
C GLY A 67 -21.43 -6.32 20.98
N GLY A 68 -21.18 -5.29 21.73
CA GLY A 68 -20.54 -5.33 23.03
C GLY A 68 -20.65 -3.96 23.64
N GLU A 69 -21.40 -3.87 24.75
CA GLU A 69 -21.56 -2.69 25.58
C GLU A 69 -20.23 -1.94 25.70
N GLU A 70 -20.30 -0.60 25.60
CA GLU A 70 -19.20 0.32 25.90
C GLU A 70 -18.80 0.17 27.37
N GLY A 71 -18.17 -0.94 27.70
CA GLY A 71 -17.34 -1.04 28.88
C GLY A 71 -16.11 -0.17 28.61
N GLU A 72 -15.86 0.81 29.46
CA GLU A 72 -14.64 1.63 29.49
C GLU A 72 -13.43 0.74 29.30
N ALA A 73 -13.00 0.59 28.05
CA ALA A 73 -11.79 -0.12 27.74
C ALA A 73 -10.65 0.72 28.32
N LYS A 74 -10.10 0.29 29.45
CA LYS A 74 -8.84 0.81 30.02
C LYS A 74 -7.90 1.02 28.84
N LYS A 75 -7.59 2.27 28.49
CA LYS A 75 -6.52 2.63 27.58
C LYS A 75 -5.27 1.95 28.12
N LYS A 76 -4.90 0.83 27.51
CA LYS A 76 -3.61 0.22 27.78
C LYS A 76 -2.57 1.21 27.28
N ASP A 77 -1.75 1.74 28.18
CA ASP A 77 -0.61 2.64 27.92
C ASP A 77 0.51 1.98 27.08
N ARG A 78 0.15 1.11 26.15
CA ARG A 78 1.10 0.53 25.19
C ARG A 78 0.97 1.29 23.89
N PRO A 79 2.09 1.89 23.40
CA PRO A 79 2.08 2.50 22.08
C PRO A 79 1.58 1.48 21.06
N PRO A 80 0.79 1.91 20.06
CA PRO A 80 0.26 0.99 19.06
C PRO A 80 1.43 0.32 18.33
N ILE A 81 1.61 -0.98 18.56
CA ILE A 81 2.66 -1.82 17.95
C ILE A 81 2.65 -1.70 16.41
N GLY A 82 1.52 -1.30 15.81
CA GLY A 82 1.34 -1.18 14.37
C GLY A 82 2.38 -0.29 13.67
N TYR A 83 2.69 0.88 14.21
CA TYR A 83 3.70 1.77 13.60
C TYR A 83 5.12 1.23 13.76
N GLN A 84 5.41 0.58 14.88
CA GLN A 84 6.71 -0.07 15.07
C GLN A 84 6.88 -1.26 14.12
N SER A 85 5.85 -2.11 13.98
CA SER A 85 5.84 -3.20 13.00
C SER A 85 6.03 -2.69 11.59
N LEU A 86 5.35 -1.60 11.22
CA LEU A 86 5.51 -0.97 9.91
C LEU A 86 6.94 -0.49 9.68
N ALA A 87 7.55 0.18 10.64
CA ALA A 87 8.93 0.66 10.52
C ALA A 87 9.92 -0.49 10.30
N PHE A 88 9.83 -1.56 11.07
CA PHE A 88 10.67 -2.75 10.89
C PHE A 88 10.41 -3.49 9.58
N MET A 89 9.17 -3.54 9.12
CA MET A 89 8.84 -4.09 7.81
C MET A 89 9.49 -3.28 6.69
N LEU A 90 9.34 -1.97 6.73
CA LEU A 90 9.94 -1.05 5.75
C LEU A 90 11.46 -1.19 5.73
N GLU A 91 12.12 -1.16 6.89
CA GLU A 91 13.57 -1.33 7.01
C GLU A 91 14.02 -2.65 6.39
N THR A 92 13.38 -3.75 6.78
CA THR A 92 13.80 -5.10 6.38
C THR A 92 13.61 -5.34 4.88
N LEU A 93 12.45 -4.98 4.33
CA LEU A 93 12.18 -5.16 2.90
C LEU A 93 12.98 -4.20 2.03
N SER A 94 13.20 -2.95 2.48
CA SER A 94 14.06 -2.00 1.77
C SER A 94 15.53 -2.41 1.78
N TRP A 95 16.00 -3.07 2.85
CA TRP A 95 17.31 -3.70 2.85
C TRP A 95 17.40 -4.83 1.82
N GLY A 96 16.33 -5.58 1.62
CA GLY A 96 16.23 -6.59 0.57
C GLY A 96 16.38 -5.95 -0.82
N ASP A 97 15.46 -5.10 -1.18
CA ASP A 97 15.46 -4.26 -2.38
C ASP A 97 14.29 -3.27 -2.31
N VAL A 98 14.58 -1.98 -2.32
CA VAL A 98 13.54 -0.94 -2.19
C VAL A 98 12.62 -0.87 -3.42
N GLY A 99 13.15 -1.12 -4.61
CA GLY A 99 12.37 -1.15 -5.85
C GLY A 99 11.36 -2.29 -5.85
N MET A 100 11.80 -3.49 -5.48
CA MET A 100 10.91 -4.65 -5.31
C MET A 100 9.88 -4.41 -4.20
N TYR A 101 10.29 -3.82 -3.08
CA TYR A 101 9.34 -3.45 -2.02
C TYR A 101 8.23 -2.53 -2.55
N LEU A 102 8.56 -1.51 -3.34
CA LEU A 102 7.60 -0.54 -3.88
C LEU A 102 6.60 -1.15 -4.87
N VAL A 103 6.91 -2.30 -5.47
CA VAL A 103 5.96 -3.04 -6.33
C VAL A 103 5.22 -4.16 -5.59
N THR A 104 5.26 -4.18 -4.26
CA THR A 104 4.41 -5.07 -3.47
C THR A 104 2.94 -4.82 -3.80
N PRO A 105 2.15 -5.87 -4.13
CA PRO A 105 0.76 -5.69 -4.56
C PRO A 105 -0.13 -5.18 -3.41
N GLY A 106 -1.20 -4.51 -3.78
CA GLY A 106 -2.20 -3.99 -2.86
C GLY A 106 -2.61 -2.55 -3.16
N GLY A 107 -3.48 -2.01 -2.32
CA GLY A 107 -4.02 -0.66 -2.50
C GLY A 107 -3.00 0.47 -2.33
N GLY A 108 -1.96 0.27 -1.54
CA GLY A 108 -0.92 1.25 -1.28
C GLY A 108 -1.49 2.64 -0.93
N LEU A 109 -0.84 3.68 -1.46
CA LEU A 109 -1.25 5.07 -1.25
C LEU A 109 -2.61 5.40 -1.90
N GLY A 110 -2.95 4.75 -3.04
CA GLY A 110 -4.24 4.95 -3.71
C GLY A 110 -5.41 4.52 -2.83
N ALA A 111 -5.32 3.36 -2.20
CA ALA A 111 -6.34 2.91 -1.25
C ALA A 111 -6.41 3.82 -0.01
N ALA A 112 -5.27 4.28 0.50
CA ALA A 112 -5.24 5.19 1.65
C ALA A 112 -5.98 6.51 1.36
N ALA A 113 -5.86 7.05 0.14
CA ALA A 113 -6.60 8.23 -0.28
C ALA A 113 -8.12 7.99 -0.27
N VAL A 114 -8.57 6.84 -0.82
CA VAL A 114 -9.99 6.46 -0.81
C VAL A 114 -10.49 6.24 0.62
N GLU A 115 -9.70 5.59 1.48
CA GLU A 115 -10.04 5.39 2.89
C GLU A 115 -10.21 6.72 3.65
N ALA A 116 -9.36 7.69 3.37
CA ALA A 116 -9.38 8.98 4.07
C ALA A 116 -10.58 9.84 3.69
N THR A 117 -11.00 9.83 2.42
CA THR A 117 -11.94 10.81 1.87
C THR A 117 -13.21 10.22 1.24
N GLY A 118 -13.21 8.92 0.94
CA GLY A 118 -14.31 8.26 0.24
C GLY A 118 -15.56 8.07 1.11
N THR A 119 -16.74 8.11 0.48
CA THR A 119 -18.00 7.67 1.10
C THR A 119 -17.97 6.15 1.33
N ALA A 120 -18.91 5.63 2.12
CA ALA A 120 -19.03 4.18 2.34
C ALA A 120 -19.20 3.41 1.02
N GLU A 121 -20.00 3.93 0.09
CA GLU A 121 -20.21 3.33 -1.22
C GLU A 121 -18.94 3.37 -2.08
N GLN A 122 -18.23 4.50 -2.08
CA GLN A 122 -16.94 4.63 -2.78
C GLN A 122 -15.89 3.67 -2.23
N LYS A 123 -15.79 3.56 -0.90
CA LYS A 123 -14.88 2.61 -0.25
C LYS A 123 -15.20 1.19 -0.66
N GLU A 124 -16.45 0.75 -0.57
CA GLU A 124 -16.83 -0.60 -0.99
C GLU A 124 -16.53 -0.83 -2.47
N LYS A 125 -16.91 0.10 -3.36
CA LYS A 125 -16.69 -0.02 -4.80
C LYS A 125 -15.20 -0.09 -5.17
N PHE A 126 -14.37 0.82 -4.65
CA PHE A 126 -12.99 0.97 -5.10
C PHE A 126 -12.01 0.06 -4.34
N LEU A 127 -12.27 -0.27 -3.07
CA LEU A 127 -11.38 -1.11 -2.28
C LEU A 127 -11.65 -2.61 -2.46
N ALA A 128 -12.85 -3.00 -2.94
CA ALA A 128 -13.17 -4.39 -3.23
C ALA A 128 -12.19 -5.05 -4.22
N ARG A 129 -11.66 -4.28 -5.17
CA ARG A 129 -10.68 -4.74 -6.17
C ARG A 129 -9.38 -5.28 -5.57
N PHE A 130 -9.01 -4.85 -4.35
CA PHE A 130 -7.81 -5.34 -3.67
C PHE A 130 -8.02 -6.64 -2.90
N ARG A 131 -9.24 -7.20 -2.94
CA ARG A 131 -9.60 -8.47 -2.29
C ARG A 131 -9.64 -9.65 -3.25
N THR A 132 -9.21 -9.47 -4.49
CA THR A 132 -9.25 -10.51 -5.54
C THR A 132 -8.14 -11.53 -5.36
N ASP A 133 -8.27 -12.66 -6.11
CA ASP A 133 -7.27 -13.74 -6.11
C ASP A 133 -6.01 -13.39 -6.91
N LYS A 134 -6.08 -12.34 -7.71
CA LYS A 134 -4.95 -11.85 -8.52
C LYS A 134 -4.30 -10.64 -7.85
N PRO A 135 -2.98 -10.46 -7.97
CA PRO A 135 -2.31 -9.24 -7.53
C PRO A 135 -2.93 -8.02 -8.22
N THR A 136 -3.36 -7.05 -7.42
CA THR A 136 -3.87 -5.77 -7.90
C THR A 136 -3.07 -4.64 -7.28
N PHE A 137 -3.03 -3.50 -7.96
CA PHE A 137 -2.21 -2.36 -7.56
C PHE A 137 -3.05 -1.10 -7.47
N GLY A 138 -2.83 -0.32 -6.41
CA GLY A 138 -3.34 1.04 -6.27
C GLY A 138 -2.24 2.04 -6.50
N ALA A 139 -2.52 3.07 -7.27
CA ALA A 139 -1.60 4.16 -7.53
C ALA A 139 -2.16 5.49 -7.03
N MET A 140 -1.27 6.38 -6.58
CA MET A 140 -1.61 7.76 -6.24
C MET A 140 -0.76 8.72 -7.06
N ALA A 141 -1.39 9.45 -7.97
CA ALA A 141 -0.75 10.41 -8.84
C ALA A 141 -0.84 11.81 -8.22
N MET A 142 0.26 12.29 -7.65
CA MET A 142 0.32 13.60 -7.00
C MET A 142 1.30 14.55 -7.69
N THR A 143 2.53 14.12 -7.91
CA THR A 143 3.62 14.92 -8.46
C THR A 143 3.33 15.38 -9.88
N GLU A 144 3.64 16.65 -10.15
CA GLU A 144 3.57 17.27 -11.48
C GLU A 144 4.96 17.78 -11.90
N PRO A 145 5.21 18.05 -13.19
CA PRO A 145 6.51 18.52 -13.64
C PRO A 145 7.05 19.74 -12.89
N GLN A 146 6.16 20.63 -12.44
CA GLN A 146 6.49 21.85 -11.70
C GLN A 146 6.19 21.78 -10.18
N ALA A 147 5.58 20.70 -9.71
CA ALA A 147 5.09 20.57 -8.33
C ALA A 147 5.48 19.20 -7.73
N GLY A 148 6.59 19.15 -7.00
CA GLY A 148 7.05 18.01 -6.22
C GLY A 148 6.73 18.21 -4.75
N SER A 149 7.74 18.64 -3.97
CA SER A 149 7.58 18.90 -2.53
C SER A 149 6.65 20.08 -2.24
N ASP A 150 6.61 21.06 -3.13
CA ASP A 150 5.65 22.15 -3.07
C ASP A 150 4.32 21.72 -3.72
N THR A 151 3.48 21.05 -2.94
CA THR A 151 2.14 20.63 -3.40
C THR A 151 1.17 21.80 -3.58
N SER A 152 1.49 23.01 -3.10
CA SER A 152 0.68 24.20 -3.34
C SER A 152 0.76 24.67 -4.79
N ALA A 153 1.82 24.26 -5.52
CA ALA A 153 2.02 24.56 -6.93
C ALA A 153 1.31 23.61 -7.90
N ILE A 154 0.51 22.65 -7.41
CA ILE A 154 -0.28 21.74 -8.23
C ILE A 154 -1.26 22.51 -9.12
N ARG A 155 -1.27 22.19 -10.42
CA ARG A 155 -2.11 22.84 -11.44
C ARG A 155 -3.18 21.94 -12.04
N THR A 156 -3.14 20.64 -11.82
CA THR A 156 -4.20 19.73 -12.26
C THR A 156 -5.54 20.18 -11.69
N THR A 157 -6.52 20.27 -12.56
CA THR A 157 -7.88 20.68 -12.21
C THR A 157 -8.88 19.56 -12.43
N ALA A 158 -9.96 19.57 -11.66
CA ALA A 158 -11.13 18.74 -11.86
C ALA A 158 -12.36 19.64 -11.86
N VAL A 159 -13.07 19.68 -12.99
CA VAL A 159 -14.26 20.53 -13.16
C VAL A 159 -15.47 19.65 -13.43
N LEU A 160 -16.53 19.81 -12.66
CA LEU A 160 -17.77 19.06 -12.86
C LEU A 160 -18.53 19.60 -14.07
N ASP A 161 -18.68 18.77 -15.10
CA ASP A 161 -19.63 19.01 -16.19
C ASP A 161 -21.03 18.63 -15.68
N LYS A 162 -21.87 19.65 -15.49
CA LYS A 162 -23.24 19.46 -14.98
C LYS A 162 -24.18 18.81 -16.00
N ALA A 163 -23.85 18.87 -17.28
CA ALA A 163 -24.72 18.30 -18.35
C ALA A 163 -24.57 16.79 -18.38
N THR A 164 -23.35 16.26 -18.20
CA THR A 164 -23.06 14.83 -18.21
C THR A 164 -22.93 14.23 -16.80
N ASN A 165 -22.85 15.08 -15.77
CA ASN A 165 -22.55 14.69 -14.41
C ASN A 165 -21.19 13.97 -14.27
N GLU A 166 -20.20 14.40 -15.05
CA GLU A 166 -18.86 13.84 -15.08
C GLU A 166 -17.80 14.87 -14.63
N TRP A 167 -16.73 14.41 -14.01
CA TRP A 167 -15.59 15.23 -13.69
C TRP A 167 -14.59 15.25 -14.84
N VAL A 168 -14.35 16.42 -15.42
CA VAL A 168 -13.33 16.64 -16.45
C VAL A 168 -12.01 16.94 -15.77
N LEU A 169 -11.02 16.06 -15.95
CA LEU A 169 -9.67 16.22 -15.40
C LEU A 169 -8.74 16.81 -16.46
N ASN A 170 -8.02 17.89 -16.10
CA ASN A 170 -6.99 18.50 -16.94
C ASN A 170 -5.71 18.68 -16.14
N GLY A 171 -4.62 18.10 -16.63
CA GLY A 171 -3.30 18.17 -15.99
C GLY A 171 -2.39 17.04 -16.39
N GLU A 172 -1.18 17.07 -15.84
CA GLU A 172 -0.14 16.07 -16.07
C GLU A 172 0.44 15.63 -14.73
N LYS A 173 0.63 14.30 -14.57
CA LYS A 173 1.23 13.71 -13.38
C LYS A 173 2.45 12.89 -13.79
N ILE A 174 3.51 12.93 -12.97
CA ILE A 174 4.76 12.19 -13.20
C ILE A 174 5.14 11.36 -11.97
N PHE A 175 6.06 10.42 -12.14
CA PHE A 175 6.62 9.56 -11.08
C PHE A 175 5.57 8.80 -10.28
N VAL A 176 4.58 8.23 -10.98
CA VAL A 176 3.46 7.50 -10.36
C VAL A 176 3.81 6.04 -10.21
N THR A 177 4.18 5.62 -8.99
CA THR A 177 4.44 4.22 -8.67
C THR A 177 3.20 3.37 -8.95
N ALA A 178 3.39 2.26 -9.65
CA ALA A 178 2.35 1.34 -10.10
C ALA A 178 1.26 1.96 -11.01
N GLY A 179 1.47 3.17 -11.56
CA GLY A 179 0.48 3.84 -12.41
C GLY A 179 0.07 3.01 -13.62
N HIS A 180 1.03 2.46 -14.35
CA HIS A 180 0.77 1.59 -15.50
C HIS A 180 0.01 0.32 -15.10
N LYS A 181 0.42 -0.34 -14.02
CA LYS A 181 -0.22 -1.59 -13.56
C LYS A 181 -1.65 -1.40 -13.07
N SER A 182 -1.93 -0.28 -12.42
CA SER A 182 -3.27 0.04 -11.93
C SER A 182 -4.27 0.27 -13.08
N LEU A 183 -3.78 0.61 -14.27
CA LEU A 183 -4.58 0.85 -15.46
C LEU A 183 -4.74 -0.42 -16.34
N CYS A 184 -3.71 -1.25 -16.44
CA CYS A 184 -3.71 -2.39 -17.37
C CYS A 184 -4.52 -3.60 -16.90
N GLU A 185 -4.80 -3.74 -15.62
CA GLU A 185 -5.57 -4.87 -15.07
C GLU A 185 -7.09 -4.72 -15.18
N SER A 186 -7.57 -3.57 -15.67
CA SER A 186 -8.99 -3.32 -15.90
C SER A 186 -9.48 -3.70 -17.29
N GLY A 187 -8.62 -4.21 -18.17
CA GLY A 187 -8.89 -4.45 -19.58
C GLY A 187 -8.29 -5.75 -20.10
N GLY A 188 -8.68 -6.89 -19.54
CA GLY A 188 -8.36 -8.21 -20.05
C GLY A 188 -9.45 -9.18 -19.71
#